data_ead3a7c601a19e68c793a0d63686c44b
#
_entry.id   ead3a7c601a19e68c793a0d63686c44b
#
_cell.length_a   1.000
_cell.length_b   1.000
_cell.length_c   1.000
_cell.angle_alpha   90.00
_cell.angle_beta   90.00
_cell.angle_gamma   90.00
#
_symmetry.space_group_name_H-M   'P 1'
#
loop_
_entity.id
_entity.type
_entity.pdbx_description
1 polymer ?
#
loop_
_entity_poly.entity_id
_entity_poly.type
_entity_poly.pdbx_seq_one_letter_code
_entity_poly.pdbx_strand_id
1 'polypeptide(L)'
;LTKLFVGSEGTLGVVTEVTLRLVPLPEPANVAVAFFPTIEAATGAVVAVSSRLRPSIVEFMDRVSINAVEDLTRMGLDRDAEALLLVGCDARGEAAAEELALIEQAFVEHGATEHFVADDAETAESFLTARRLALPAMEALGAVLIEDVGVPLPRLGDLIHGIGAIGQRHGIVVGTVAHAGDGNTHPNVIYDATDPAQVERAQLVFGEIMDLAIELGGTITGEHGVGTMKNAWLEAQLGPEAHALGLRIKSALDPDGILNPGIGL
;
A
#
# COMPACT_ATOMS: atom_id res chain seq x y z
N LEU A 1 6.57 -17.40 -20.99
CA LEU A 1 6.67 -18.11 -19.71
C LEU A 1 7.14 -17.22 -18.55
N THR A 2 7.88 -16.12 -18.80
CA THR A 2 8.40 -15.23 -17.75
C THR A 2 7.32 -14.82 -16.76
N LYS A 3 6.14 -14.42 -17.23
CA LYS A 3 5.01 -14.01 -16.37
C LYS A 3 4.46 -15.15 -15.49
N LEU A 4 4.74 -16.40 -15.81
CA LEU A 4 4.33 -17.53 -14.98
C LEU A 4 5.23 -17.65 -13.73
N PHE A 5 6.52 -17.31 -13.88
CA PHE A 5 7.49 -17.41 -12.79
C PHE A 5 7.56 -16.14 -11.93
N VAL A 6 7.25 -14.97 -12.50
CA VAL A 6 7.17 -13.73 -11.73
C VAL A 6 5.97 -13.81 -10.78
N GLY A 7 6.23 -13.63 -9.47
CA GLY A 7 5.22 -13.78 -8.43
C GLY A 7 4.94 -15.22 -7.99
N SER A 8 5.68 -16.22 -8.48
CA SER A 8 5.49 -17.62 -8.08
C SER A 8 6.06 -17.99 -6.71
N GLU A 9 6.66 -17.06 -6.01
CA GLU A 9 7.22 -17.24 -4.65
C GLU A 9 8.18 -18.44 -4.52
N GLY A 10 8.89 -18.80 -5.59
CA GLY A 10 9.80 -19.94 -5.61
C GLY A 10 9.11 -21.32 -5.69
N THR A 11 7.78 -21.36 -5.87
CA THR A 11 7.03 -22.61 -5.91
C THR A 11 7.17 -23.38 -7.22
N LEU A 12 7.53 -22.70 -8.33
CA LEU A 12 7.62 -23.26 -9.68
C LEU A 12 9.04 -23.48 -10.17
N GLY A 13 10.03 -22.89 -9.51
CA GLY A 13 11.42 -22.97 -9.92
C GLY A 13 12.30 -21.99 -9.14
N VAL A 14 13.61 -22.11 -9.37
CA VAL A 14 14.62 -21.19 -8.83
C VAL A 14 15.07 -20.26 -9.94
N VAL A 15 14.88 -18.94 -9.76
CA VAL A 15 15.37 -17.91 -10.68
C VAL A 15 16.87 -17.74 -10.44
N THR A 16 17.70 -18.13 -11.39
CA THR A 16 19.17 -18.08 -11.29
C THR A 16 19.76 -16.88 -12.01
N GLU A 17 19.11 -16.39 -13.05
CA GLU A 17 19.56 -15.26 -13.85
C GLU A 17 18.36 -14.41 -14.30
N VAL A 18 18.56 -13.10 -14.36
CA VAL A 18 17.55 -12.15 -14.84
C VAL A 18 18.18 -11.22 -15.86
N THR A 19 17.55 -11.09 -17.03
CA THR A 19 17.90 -10.08 -18.03
C THR A 19 16.92 -8.92 -17.94
N LEU A 20 17.41 -7.74 -17.58
CA LEU A 20 16.61 -6.53 -17.43
C LEU A 20 16.81 -5.57 -18.59
N ARG A 21 15.73 -4.92 -19.01
CA ARG A 21 15.80 -3.76 -19.87
C ARG A 21 16.24 -2.55 -19.06
N LEU A 22 17.31 -1.90 -19.48
CA LEU A 22 17.76 -0.64 -18.88
C LEU A 22 16.91 0.52 -19.39
N VAL A 23 16.67 1.47 -18.51
CA VAL A 23 16.05 2.76 -18.82
C VAL A 23 17.01 3.89 -18.42
N PRO A 24 16.90 5.10 -19.00
CA PRO A 24 17.65 6.26 -18.52
C PRO A 24 17.39 6.50 -17.04
N LEU A 25 18.39 7.07 -16.33
CA LEU A 25 18.18 7.49 -14.95
C LEU A 25 17.05 8.54 -14.91
N PRO A 26 16.02 8.32 -14.10
CA PRO A 26 14.96 9.32 -13.95
C PRO A 26 15.53 10.61 -13.34
N GLU A 27 14.95 11.75 -13.70
CA GLU A 27 15.16 12.99 -12.95
C GLU A 27 14.58 12.85 -11.55
N PRO A 28 15.07 13.67 -10.57
CA PRO A 28 14.40 13.77 -9.29
C PRO A 28 12.91 14.08 -9.49
N ALA A 29 12.05 13.34 -8.82
CA ALA A 29 10.60 13.55 -8.94
C ALA A 29 10.23 14.95 -8.43
N ASN A 30 9.37 15.63 -9.18
CA ASN A 30 8.68 16.80 -8.67
C ASN A 30 7.56 16.31 -7.77
N VAL A 31 7.49 16.77 -6.54
CA VAL A 31 6.63 16.23 -5.48
C VAL A 31 5.71 17.31 -4.95
N ALA A 32 4.44 16.97 -4.81
CA ALA A 32 3.44 17.75 -4.10
C ALA A 32 2.88 16.93 -2.93
N VAL A 33 2.61 17.58 -1.82
CA VAL A 33 2.01 17.00 -0.61
C VAL A 33 0.75 17.78 -0.26
N ALA A 34 -0.28 17.08 0.21
CA ALA A 34 -1.49 17.72 0.70
C ALA A 34 -2.07 16.98 1.90
N PHE A 35 -2.68 17.74 2.81
CA PHE A 35 -3.43 17.25 3.95
C PHE A 35 -4.92 17.34 3.68
N PHE A 36 -5.67 16.34 4.12
CA PHE A 36 -7.10 16.25 3.87
C PHE A 36 -7.89 16.01 5.16
N PRO A 37 -9.07 16.64 5.28
CA PRO A 37 -9.91 16.51 6.47
C PRO A 37 -10.69 15.18 6.51
N THR A 38 -10.74 14.44 5.42
CA THR A 38 -11.41 13.12 5.34
C THR A 38 -10.70 12.19 4.39
N ILE A 39 -10.87 10.88 4.60
CA ILE A 39 -10.33 9.83 3.72
C ILE A 39 -10.95 9.91 2.32
N GLU A 40 -12.26 10.22 2.22
CA GLU A 40 -12.95 10.36 0.93
C GLU A 40 -12.39 11.51 0.10
N ALA A 41 -12.06 12.63 0.74
CA ALA A 41 -11.45 13.77 0.08
C ALA A 41 -10.09 13.37 -0.53
N ALA A 42 -9.24 12.72 0.26
CA ALA A 42 -7.94 12.24 -0.18
C ALA A 42 -8.06 11.21 -1.31
N THR A 43 -8.88 10.17 -1.14
CA THR A 43 -9.04 9.11 -2.15
C THR A 43 -9.74 9.61 -3.41
N GLY A 44 -10.62 10.60 -3.30
CA GLY A 44 -11.18 11.33 -4.44
C GLY A 44 -10.10 12.06 -5.25
N ALA A 45 -9.17 12.74 -4.57
CA ALA A 45 -8.02 13.38 -5.22
C ALA A 45 -7.12 12.36 -5.92
N VAL A 46 -6.86 11.18 -5.31
CA VAL A 46 -6.12 10.09 -5.94
C VAL A 46 -6.77 9.65 -7.24
N VAL A 47 -8.08 9.40 -7.25
CA VAL A 47 -8.82 9.02 -8.46
C VAL A 47 -8.76 10.11 -9.52
N ALA A 48 -8.91 11.39 -9.12
CA ALA A 48 -8.87 12.53 -10.03
C ALA A 48 -7.50 12.67 -10.70
N VAL A 49 -6.40 12.57 -9.93
CA VAL A 49 -5.03 12.61 -10.45
C VAL A 49 -4.78 11.42 -11.39
N SER A 50 -5.05 10.19 -10.94
CA SER A 50 -4.78 8.96 -11.71
C SER A 50 -5.62 8.85 -12.98
N SER A 51 -6.77 9.55 -13.07
CA SER A 51 -7.58 9.62 -14.29
C SER A 51 -7.02 10.56 -15.35
N ARG A 52 -6.22 11.56 -14.95
CA ARG A 52 -5.67 12.62 -15.83
C ARG A 52 -4.20 12.40 -16.14
N LEU A 53 -3.45 11.82 -15.20
CA LEU A 53 -2.01 11.67 -15.25
C LEU A 53 -1.58 10.21 -14.99
N ARG A 54 -0.31 9.95 -15.25
CA ARG A 54 0.39 8.76 -14.75
C ARG A 54 1.52 9.21 -13.82
N PRO A 55 1.20 9.56 -12.59
CA PRO A 55 2.18 10.01 -11.63
C PRO A 55 3.21 8.90 -11.36
N SER A 56 4.45 9.28 -11.07
CA SER A 56 5.51 8.34 -10.71
C SER A 56 5.36 7.82 -9.28
N ILE A 57 4.70 8.61 -8.42
CA ILE A 57 4.46 8.31 -7.00
C ILE A 57 3.07 8.81 -6.63
N VAL A 58 2.28 7.99 -5.95
CA VAL A 58 1.05 8.41 -5.24
C VAL A 58 0.98 7.65 -3.94
N GLU A 59 1.39 8.28 -2.86
CA GLU A 59 1.44 7.70 -1.52
C GLU A 59 0.37 8.30 -0.63
N PHE A 60 -0.20 7.47 0.20
CA PHE A 60 -1.21 7.85 1.19
C PHE A 60 -0.74 7.48 2.59
N MET A 61 -1.07 8.31 3.57
CA MET A 61 -0.92 8.03 4.99
C MET A 61 -2.19 8.45 5.71
N ASP A 62 -2.70 7.59 6.60
CA ASP A 62 -3.82 7.94 7.48
C ASP A 62 -3.37 8.74 8.70
N ARG A 63 -4.33 9.22 9.52
CA ARG A 63 -4.05 9.98 10.75
C ARG A 63 -3.13 9.24 11.72
N VAL A 64 -3.28 7.92 11.86
CA VAL A 64 -2.45 7.12 12.76
C VAL A 64 -0.99 7.16 12.31
N SER A 65 -0.77 6.92 11.02
CA SER A 65 0.56 6.95 10.41
C SER A 65 1.18 8.34 10.43
N ILE A 66 0.40 9.40 10.14
CA ILE A 66 0.85 10.80 10.23
C ILE A 66 1.34 11.10 11.65
N ASN A 67 0.52 10.78 12.67
CA ASN A 67 0.87 11.07 14.06
C ASN A 67 2.07 10.25 14.53
N ALA A 68 2.20 8.98 14.12
CA ALA A 68 3.37 8.18 14.44
C ALA A 68 4.66 8.78 13.87
N VAL A 69 4.63 9.23 12.61
CA VAL A 69 5.78 9.90 11.99
C VAL A 69 6.09 11.23 12.68
N GLU A 70 5.08 12.03 13.02
CA GLU A 70 5.27 13.30 13.70
C GLU A 70 5.84 13.12 15.12
N ASP A 71 5.43 12.06 15.85
CA ASP A 71 5.99 11.73 17.15
C ASP A 71 7.48 11.35 17.07
N LEU A 72 7.87 10.63 16.01
CA LEU A 72 9.24 10.21 15.78
C LEU A 72 10.13 11.35 15.29
N THR A 73 9.63 12.20 14.39
CA THR A 73 10.47 13.13 13.60
C THR A 73 10.32 14.59 13.99
N ARG A 74 9.15 15.01 14.46
CA ARG A 74 8.78 16.39 14.73
C ARG A 74 8.95 17.31 13.51
N MET A 75 8.51 16.83 12.35
CA MET A 75 8.59 17.58 11.10
C MET A 75 7.53 18.67 10.96
N GLY A 76 6.56 18.76 11.88
CA GLY A 76 5.46 19.72 11.82
C GLY A 76 4.30 19.25 10.96
N LEU A 77 4.07 17.93 10.87
CA LEU A 77 2.93 17.38 10.15
C LEU A 77 1.61 17.73 10.87
N ASP A 78 0.55 17.97 10.08
CA ASP A 78 -0.78 18.25 10.62
C ASP A 78 -1.37 17.00 11.30
N ARG A 79 -1.45 17.05 12.62
CA ARG A 79 -1.96 15.93 13.46
C ARG A 79 -3.46 15.76 13.40
N ASP A 80 -4.19 16.79 12.97
CA ASP A 80 -5.65 16.79 12.90
C ASP A 80 -6.15 16.30 11.52
N ALA A 81 -5.28 16.23 10.52
CA ALA A 81 -5.60 15.69 9.22
C ALA A 81 -5.99 14.20 9.30
N GLU A 82 -7.03 13.82 8.57
CA GLU A 82 -7.41 12.40 8.40
C GLU A 82 -6.52 11.66 7.42
N ALA A 83 -5.94 12.40 6.45
CA ALA A 83 -5.06 11.82 5.45
C ALA A 83 -4.02 12.81 4.96
N LEU A 84 -2.85 12.27 4.58
CA LEU A 84 -1.81 12.93 3.81
C LEU A 84 -1.64 12.20 2.49
N LEU A 85 -1.62 12.96 1.38
CA LEU A 85 -1.19 12.47 0.08
C LEU A 85 0.15 13.07 -0.30
N LEU A 86 1.01 12.23 -0.88
CA LEU A 86 2.24 12.62 -1.54
C LEU A 86 2.15 12.15 -3.00
N VAL A 87 2.22 13.09 -3.94
CA VAL A 87 2.11 12.80 -5.37
C VAL A 87 3.35 13.34 -6.08
N GLY A 88 3.99 12.51 -6.88
CA GLY A 88 5.16 12.88 -7.66
C GLY A 88 4.97 12.61 -9.14
N CYS A 89 5.60 13.46 -9.97
CA CYS A 89 5.73 13.26 -11.41
C CYS A 89 7.19 13.27 -11.83
N ASP A 90 7.52 12.50 -12.87
CA ASP A 90 8.85 12.39 -13.46
C ASP A 90 8.95 13.05 -14.84
N ALA A 91 7.96 13.87 -15.20
CA ALA A 91 7.99 14.71 -16.38
C ALA A 91 9.10 15.77 -16.28
N ARG A 92 9.51 16.34 -17.42
CA ARG A 92 10.62 17.28 -17.51
C ARG A 92 10.17 18.65 -18.02
N GLY A 93 10.82 19.68 -17.55
CA GLY A 93 10.64 21.06 -18.06
C GLY A 93 9.20 21.53 -17.91
N GLU A 94 8.63 22.05 -18.99
CA GLU A 94 7.28 22.64 -19.00
C GLU A 94 6.19 21.62 -18.68
N ALA A 95 6.36 20.36 -19.13
CA ALA A 95 5.41 19.28 -18.82
C ALA A 95 5.36 18.95 -17.32
N ALA A 96 6.48 19.05 -16.60
CA ALA A 96 6.49 18.87 -15.16
C ALA A 96 5.65 19.95 -14.44
N ALA A 97 5.76 21.20 -14.87
CA ALA A 97 4.96 22.30 -14.31
C ALA A 97 3.46 22.13 -14.60
N GLU A 98 3.11 21.66 -15.80
CA GLU A 98 1.72 21.35 -16.17
C GLU A 98 1.16 20.20 -15.33
N GLU A 99 1.91 19.11 -15.14
CA GLU A 99 1.48 17.98 -14.32
C GLU A 99 1.32 18.38 -12.84
N LEU A 100 2.27 19.14 -12.27
CA LEU A 100 2.15 19.67 -10.91
C LEU A 100 0.91 20.55 -10.73
N ALA A 101 0.64 21.43 -11.68
CA ALA A 101 -0.56 22.28 -11.64
C ALA A 101 -1.87 21.46 -11.65
N LEU A 102 -1.91 20.36 -12.40
CA LEU A 102 -3.05 19.43 -12.39
C LEU A 102 -3.18 18.66 -11.05
N ILE A 103 -2.05 18.32 -10.43
CA ILE A 103 -2.04 17.69 -9.09
C ILE A 103 -2.58 18.67 -8.05
N GLU A 104 -2.04 19.90 -8.01
CA GLU A 104 -2.53 20.94 -7.10
C GLU A 104 -4.02 21.25 -7.30
N GLN A 105 -4.44 21.35 -8.55
CA GLN A 105 -5.85 21.55 -8.88
C GLN A 105 -6.72 20.41 -8.29
N ALA A 106 -6.30 19.15 -8.43
CA ALA A 106 -7.02 18.01 -7.86
C ALA A 106 -7.07 18.08 -6.33
N PHE A 107 -5.99 18.49 -5.66
CA PHE A 107 -5.98 18.69 -4.21
C PHE A 107 -7.00 19.72 -3.76
N VAL A 108 -7.03 20.89 -4.43
CA VAL A 108 -7.96 21.98 -4.12
C VAL A 108 -9.42 21.57 -4.40
N GLU A 109 -9.69 20.96 -5.57
CA GLU A 109 -11.02 20.47 -5.97
C GLU A 109 -11.60 19.46 -4.96
N HIS A 110 -10.73 18.67 -4.31
CA HIS A 110 -11.12 17.69 -3.30
C HIS A 110 -10.97 18.17 -1.86
N GLY A 111 -10.75 19.47 -1.63
CA GLY A 111 -10.83 20.09 -0.32
C GLY A 111 -9.62 19.83 0.58
N ALA A 112 -8.43 19.75 0.01
CA ALA A 112 -7.21 19.77 0.81
C ALA A 112 -7.19 21.01 1.74
N THR A 113 -6.86 20.79 3.01
CA THR A 113 -6.73 21.88 3.99
C THR A 113 -5.47 22.70 3.78
N GLU A 114 -4.39 22.02 3.46
CA GLU A 114 -3.09 22.59 3.10
C GLU A 114 -2.45 21.73 2.00
N HIS A 115 -1.68 22.36 1.14
CA HIS A 115 -0.85 21.66 0.17
C HIS A 115 0.45 22.42 -0.09
N PHE A 116 1.49 21.67 -0.46
CA PHE A 116 2.85 22.17 -0.71
C PHE A 116 3.40 21.48 -1.95
N VAL A 117 4.11 22.26 -2.77
CA VAL A 117 4.90 21.72 -3.87
C VAL A 117 6.37 21.92 -3.51
N ALA A 118 7.17 20.87 -3.67
CA ALA A 118 8.60 21.00 -3.50
C ALA A 118 9.19 21.88 -4.60
N ASP A 119 9.86 22.93 -4.20
CA ASP A 119 10.54 23.88 -5.08
C ASP A 119 12.00 23.49 -5.35
N ASP A 120 12.52 22.53 -4.60
CA ASP A 120 13.86 21.95 -4.77
C ASP A 120 13.92 20.46 -4.38
N ALA A 121 15.03 19.83 -4.69
CA ALA A 121 15.25 18.40 -4.43
C ALA A 121 15.36 18.07 -2.94
N GLU A 122 15.79 18.99 -2.09
CA GLU A 122 15.91 18.78 -0.64
C GLU A 122 14.53 18.73 0.01
N THR A 123 13.65 19.64 -0.38
CA THR A 123 12.26 19.67 0.05
C THR A 123 11.51 18.43 -0.41
N ALA A 124 11.69 18.01 -1.69
CA ALA A 124 11.11 16.78 -2.20
C ALA A 124 11.58 15.55 -1.42
N GLU A 125 12.88 15.45 -1.12
CA GLU A 125 13.43 14.34 -0.34
C GLU A 125 12.92 14.33 1.12
N SER A 126 12.67 15.51 1.69
CA SER A 126 12.06 15.61 3.03
C SER A 126 10.66 15.01 3.07
N PHE A 127 9.82 15.30 2.06
CA PHE A 127 8.48 14.71 1.95
C PHE A 127 8.54 13.18 1.76
N LEU A 128 9.42 12.70 0.88
CA LEU A 128 9.62 11.27 0.67
C LEU A 128 10.15 10.57 1.93
N THR A 129 11.00 11.25 2.71
CA THR A 129 11.53 10.74 3.97
C THR A 129 10.43 10.54 4.99
N ALA A 130 9.49 11.48 5.14
CA ALA A 130 8.35 11.32 6.02
C ALA A 130 7.58 10.01 5.72
N ARG A 131 7.32 9.73 4.44
CA ARG A 131 6.63 8.50 4.02
C ARG A 131 7.46 7.23 4.31
N ARG A 132 8.76 7.26 4.06
CA ARG A 132 9.67 6.12 4.34
C ARG A 132 9.76 5.80 5.83
N LEU A 133 9.59 6.78 6.70
CA LEU A 133 9.64 6.61 8.14
C LEU A 133 8.33 6.12 8.75
N ALA A 134 7.26 5.95 7.98
CA ALA A 134 5.97 5.52 8.49
C ALA A 134 6.02 4.17 9.19
N LEU A 135 6.66 3.15 8.58
CA LEU A 135 6.80 1.83 9.21
C LEU A 135 7.68 1.88 10.46
N PRO A 136 8.92 2.41 10.45
CA PRO A 136 9.71 2.58 11.67
C PRO A 136 9.01 3.35 12.79
N ALA A 137 8.20 4.35 12.43
CA ALA A 137 7.43 5.12 13.40
C ALA A 137 6.32 4.29 14.05
N MET A 138 5.63 3.45 13.29
CA MET A 138 4.63 2.53 13.83
C MET A 138 5.26 1.40 14.66
N GLU A 139 6.42 0.88 14.25
CA GLU A 139 7.19 -0.11 15.04
C GLU A 139 7.65 0.45 16.40
N ALA A 140 7.83 1.77 16.52
CA ALA A 140 8.13 2.39 17.80
C ALA A 140 6.93 2.39 18.78
N LEU A 141 5.70 2.18 18.29
CA LEU A 141 4.49 2.08 19.11
C LEU A 141 4.22 0.66 19.62
N GLY A 142 4.76 -0.37 18.99
CA GLY A 142 4.56 -1.78 19.35
C GLY A 142 5.01 -2.74 18.26
N ALA A 143 4.74 -4.02 18.44
CA ALA A 143 4.91 -4.99 17.36
C ALA A 143 3.92 -4.68 16.22
N VAL A 144 4.36 -4.86 14.99
CA VAL A 144 3.54 -4.58 13.80
C VAL A 144 3.33 -5.86 13.00
N LEU A 145 2.05 -6.16 12.69
CA LEU A 145 1.68 -7.14 11.71
C LEU A 145 1.27 -6.38 10.43
N ILE A 146 2.10 -6.50 9.40
CA ILE A 146 1.94 -5.77 8.15
C ILE A 146 1.05 -6.55 7.20
N GLU A 147 0.02 -5.89 6.71
CA GLU A 147 -0.81 -6.38 5.62
C GLU A 147 -0.36 -5.82 4.28
N ASP A 148 -0.85 -6.46 3.23
CA ASP A 148 -0.63 -6.06 1.84
C ASP A 148 -1.86 -6.51 1.06
N VAL A 149 -2.81 -5.61 0.92
CA VAL A 149 -4.08 -5.84 0.23
C VAL A 149 -4.32 -4.75 -0.80
N GLY A 150 -4.97 -5.10 -1.90
CA GLY A 150 -5.29 -4.14 -2.94
C GLY A 150 -6.77 -4.18 -3.32
N VAL A 151 -7.28 -3.05 -3.80
CA VAL A 151 -8.65 -2.95 -4.34
C VAL A 151 -8.64 -2.12 -5.62
N PRO A 152 -9.66 -2.26 -6.47
CA PRO A 152 -9.86 -1.31 -7.57
C PRO A 152 -9.88 0.13 -7.03
N LEU A 153 -9.16 1.03 -7.69
CA LEU A 153 -8.90 2.40 -7.22
C LEU A 153 -10.14 3.15 -6.68
N PRO A 154 -11.34 3.06 -7.31
CA PRO A 154 -12.55 3.70 -6.78
C PRO A 154 -13.03 3.12 -5.42
N ARG A 155 -12.51 1.96 -5.00
CA ARG A 155 -12.86 1.30 -3.73
C ARG A 155 -11.84 1.56 -2.62
N LEU A 156 -10.79 2.33 -2.90
CA LEU A 156 -9.71 2.60 -1.93
C LEU A 156 -10.25 3.26 -0.65
N GLY A 157 -11.15 4.24 -0.77
CA GLY A 157 -11.77 4.88 0.39
C GLY A 157 -12.57 3.90 1.25
N ASP A 158 -13.36 3.02 0.61
CA ASP A 158 -14.13 2.00 1.31
C ASP A 158 -13.21 1.02 2.08
N LEU A 159 -12.10 0.63 1.47
CA LEU A 159 -11.11 -0.25 2.12
C LEU A 159 -10.50 0.43 3.35
N ILE A 160 -9.98 1.66 3.22
CA ILE A 160 -9.32 2.37 4.33
C ILE A 160 -10.29 2.59 5.50
N HIS A 161 -11.54 2.99 5.22
CA HIS A 161 -12.58 3.12 6.23
C HIS A 161 -12.89 1.79 6.92
N GLY A 162 -13.05 0.72 6.14
CA GLY A 162 -13.30 -0.61 6.67
C GLY A 162 -12.17 -1.10 7.57
N ILE A 163 -10.91 -0.87 7.20
CA ILE A 163 -9.73 -1.19 8.02
C ILE A 163 -9.80 -0.44 9.36
N GLY A 164 -10.06 0.86 9.34
CA GLY A 164 -10.22 1.65 10.56
C GLY A 164 -11.35 1.13 11.47
N ALA A 165 -12.51 0.77 10.89
CA ALA A 165 -13.65 0.22 11.60
C ALA A 165 -13.35 -1.17 12.21
N ILE A 166 -12.61 -2.03 11.50
CA ILE A 166 -12.15 -3.33 12.00
C ILE A 166 -11.23 -3.12 13.22
N GLY A 167 -10.20 -2.28 13.10
CA GLY A 167 -9.30 -1.97 14.21
C GLY A 167 -10.06 -1.47 15.44
N GLN A 168 -10.96 -0.52 15.27
CA GLN A 168 -11.79 0.04 16.33
C GLN A 168 -12.66 -1.05 17.02
N ARG A 169 -13.28 -1.93 16.25
CA ARG A 169 -14.13 -3.00 16.78
C ARG A 169 -13.37 -3.98 17.67
N HIS A 170 -12.11 -4.26 17.36
CA HIS A 170 -11.25 -5.14 18.14
C HIS A 170 -10.41 -4.41 19.19
N GLY A 171 -10.47 -3.07 19.27
CA GLY A 171 -9.64 -2.27 20.17
C GLY A 171 -8.15 -2.42 19.86
N ILE A 172 -7.80 -2.52 18.59
CA ILE A 172 -6.44 -2.60 18.05
C ILE A 172 -6.20 -1.36 17.18
N VAL A 173 -5.04 -0.74 17.36
CA VAL A 173 -4.63 0.38 16.51
C VAL A 173 -4.15 -0.15 15.17
N VAL A 174 -4.66 0.41 14.09
CA VAL A 174 -4.20 0.12 12.73
C VAL A 174 -3.81 1.44 12.06
N GLY A 175 -2.57 1.55 11.64
CA GLY A 175 -2.09 2.66 10.82
C GLY A 175 -1.99 2.22 9.36
N THR A 176 -2.54 3.00 8.45
CA THR A 176 -2.60 2.64 7.03
C THR A 176 -1.73 3.54 6.19
N VAL A 177 -0.83 2.93 5.45
CA VAL A 177 -0.12 3.57 4.34
C VAL A 177 -0.47 2.86 3.04
N ALA A 178 -0.40 3.55 1.90
CA ALA A 178 -0.76 2.94 0.63
C ALA A 178 0.04 3.49 -0.54
N HIS A 179 0.34 2.63 -1.52
CA HIS A 179 0.63 3.02 -2.89
C HIS A 179 -0.72 3.33 -3.56
N ALA A 180 -1.24 4.53 -3.25
CA ALA A 180 -2.63 4.86 -3.56
C ALA A 180 -2.92 4.92 -5.06
N GLY A 181 -1.90 5.13 -5.89
CA GLY A 181 -2.04 5.21 -7.35
C GLY A 181 -2.48 3.92 -8.03
N ASP A 182 -2.23 2.77 -7.42
CA ASP A 182 -2.62 1.45 -7.92
C ASP A 182 -3.57 0.69 -6.98
N GLY A 183 -3.95 1.33 -5.86
CA GLY A 183 -4.88 0.76 -4.88
C GLY A 183 -4.26 -0.26 -3.92
N ASN A 184 -2.94 -0.41 -3.92
CA ASN A 184 -2.23 -1.26 -2.97
C ASN A 184 -2.09 -0.59 -1.60
N THR A 185 -2.45 -1.30 -0.55
CA THR A 185 -2.60 -0.77 0.79
C THR A 185 -1.87 -1.64 1.79
N HIS A 186 -1.12 -1.01 2.69
CA HIS A 186 -0.40 -1.67 3.77
C HIS A 186 -0.98 -1.25 5.13
N PRO A 187 -2.05 -1.92 5.60
CA PRO A 187 -2.49 -1.79 6.98
C PRO A 187 -1.45 -2.35 7.95
N ASN A 188 -1.08 -1.56 8.92
CA ASN A 188 -0.11 -1.91 9.95
C ASN A 188 -0.84 -2.10 11.27
N VAL A 189 -1.08 -3.35 11.63
CA VAL A 189 -1.78 -3.72 12.86
C VAL A 189 -0.78 -3.66 14.01
N ILE A 190 -0.98 -2.72 14.94
CA ILE A 190 -0.04 -2.42 16.04
C ILE A 190 -0.55 -3.06 17.33
N TYR A 191 0.28 -3.88 17.97
CA TYR A 191 -0.10 -4.63 19.16
C TYR A 191 1.07 -4.90 20.11
N ASP A 192 0.77 -5.24 21.37
CA ASP A 192 1.76 -5.74 22.30
C ASP A 192 1.94 -7.25 22.13
N ALA A 193 3.09 -7.67 21.58
CA ALA A 193 3.42 -9.07 21.36
C ALA A 193 3.60 -9.88 22.67
N THR A 194 3.68 -9.20 23.82
CA THR A 194 3.76 -9.85 25.13
C THR A 194 2.38 -10.10 25.76
N ASP A 195 1.31 -9.50 25.22
CA ASP A 195 -0.08 -9.71 25.61
C ASP A 195 -0.78 -10.72 24.68
N PRO A 196 -0.99 -11.98 25.12
CA PRO A 196 -1.65 -12.99 24.28
C PRO A 196 -3.02 -12.56 23.75
N ALA A 197 -3.78 -11.74 24.50
CA ALA A 197 -5.08 -11.27 24.07
C ALA A 197 -4.96 -10.23 22.95
N GLN A 198 -3.92 -9.42 22.93
CA GLN A 198 -3.66 -8.52 21.81
C GLN A 198 -3.17 -9.28 20.59
N VAL A 199 -2.32 -10.28 20.75
CA VAL A 199 -1.88 -11.16 19.66
C VAL A 199 -3.07 -11.82 18.97
N GLU A 200 -4.01 -12.39 19.74
CA GLU A 200 -5.24 -13.00 19.20
C GLU A 200 -6.08 -11.97 18.43
N ARG A 201 -6.31 -10.79 19.02
CA ARG A 201 -7.08 -9.73 18.35
C ARG A 201 -6.41 -9.22 17.07
N ALA A 202 -5.09 -9.09 17.06
CA ALA A 202 -4.32 -8.69 15.88
C ALA A 202 -4.50 -9.70 14.73
N GLN A 203 -4.51 -10.99 15.04
CA GLN A 203 -4.78 -12.05 14.05
C GLN A 203 -6.22 -12.01 13.52
N LEU A 204 -7.20 -11.69 14.37
CA LEU A 204 -8.58 -11.49 13.92
C LEU A 204 -8.70 -10.29 12.99
N VAL A 205 -8.08 -9.17 13.35
CA VAL A 205 -8.02 -7.96 12.50
C VAL A 205 -7.39 -8.28 11.15
N PHE A 206 -6.27 -9.03 11.14
CA PHE A 206 -5.62 -9.49 9.92
C PHE A 206 -6.58 -10.26 9.01
N GLY A 207 -7.28 -11.25 9.57
CA GLY A 207 -8.24 -12.06 8.80
C GLY A 207 -9.40 -11.24 8.24
N GLU A 208 -10.00 -10.36 9.03
CA GLU A 208 -11.13 -9.53 8.59
C GLU A 208 -10.72 -8.50 7.52
N ILE A 209 -9.48 -8.03 7.51
CA ILE A 209 -8.95 -7.17 6.44
C ILE A 209 -8.84 -7.94 5.11
N MET A 210 -8.40 -9.22 5.14
CA MET A 210 -8.38 -10.08 3.95
C MET A 210 -9.79 -10.28 3.39
N ASP A 211 -10.76 -10.62 4.25
CA ASP A 211 -12.15 -10.82 3.86
C ASP A 211 -12.72 -9.53 3.24
N LEU A 212 -12.47 -8.38 3.84
CA LEU A 212 -12.90 -7.07 3.32
C LEU A 212 -12.31 -6.79 1.93
N ALA A 213 -11.01 -7.08 1.71
CA ALA A 213 -10.39 -6.88 0.41
C ALA A 213 -11.06 -7.72 -0.68
N ILE A 214 -11.37 -8.99 -0.39
CA ILE A 214 -12.11 -9.89 -1.30
C ILE A 214 -13.53 -9.37 -1.56
N GLU A 215 -14.26 -8.94 -0.52
CA GLU A 215 -15.62 -8.40 -0.64
C GLU A 215 -15.68 -7.14 -1.51
N LEU A 216 -14.62 -6.32 -1.47
CA LEU A 216 -14.48 -5.13 -2.30
C LEU A 216 -14.05 -5.43 -3.75
N GLY A 217 -13.88 -6.71 -4.10
CA GLY A 217 -13.43 -7.16 -5.42
C GLY A 217 -11.93 -6.92 -5.65
N GLY A 218 -11.18 -6.93 -4.56
CA GLY A 218 -9.74 -6.70 -4.53
C GLY A 218 -8.90 -7.97 -4.45
N THR A 219 -7.73 -7.86 -3.84
CA THR A 219 -6.74 -8.94 -3.71
C THR A 219 -6.16 -8.99 -2.30
N ILE A 220 -5.86 -10.20 -1.84
CA ILE A 220 -5.20 -10.45 -0.55
C ILE A 220 -3.70 -10.15 -0.58
N THR A 221 -3.13 -9.87 -1.74
CA THR A 221 -1.74 -9.43 -1.87
C THR A 221 -1.57 -8.51 -3.05
N GLY A 222 -0.92 -7.36 -2.84
CA GLY A 222 -0.50 -6.45 -3.89
C GLY A 222 0.90 -6.80 -4.40
N GLU A 223 1.88 -6.85 -3.49
CA GLU A 223 3.29 -7.03 -3.83
C GLU A 223 4.08 -7.97 -2.90
N HIS A 224 3.62 -8.23 -1.66
CA HIS A 224 4.36 -9.05 -0.69
C HIS A 224 4.26 -10.55 -0.95
N GLY A 225 3.25 -10.99 -1.70
CA GLY A 225 2.95 -12.40 -1.93
C GLY A 225 1.99 -12.99 -0.90
N VAL A 226 1.58 -14.23 -1.15
CA VAL A 226 0.65 -14.98 -0.29
C VAL A 226 1.37 -15.57 0.93
N GLY A 227 2.57 -16.11 0.71
CA GLY A 227 3.35 -16.74 1.76
C GLY A 227 2.58 -17.88 2.46
N THR A 228 2.88 -18.09 3.74
CA THR A 228 2.13 -19.05 4.58
C THR A 228 0.94 -18.40 5.26
N MET A 229 0.97 -17.09 5.48
CA MET A 229 -0.02 -16.39 6.30
C MET A 229 -1.35 -16.20 5.59
N LYS A 230 -1.34 -16.07 4.27
CA LYS A 230 -2.53 -15.75 3.45
C LYS A 230 -3.11 -16.96 2.69
N ASN A 231 -2.49 -18.15 2.82
CA ASN A 231 -2.94 -19.37 2.13
C ASN A 231 -4.43 -19.69 2.34
N ALA A 232 -4.95 -19.42 3.55
CA ALA A 232 -6.33 -19.70 3.87
C ALA A 232 -7.35 -18.93 3.01
N TRP A 233 -6.94 -17.78 2.46
CA TRP A 233 -7.80 -16.92 1.62
C TRP A 233 -7.58 -17.13 0.13
N LEU A 234 -6.53 -17.87 -0.28
CA LEU A 234 -6.15 -17.97 -1.69
C LEU A 234 -7.25 -18.58 -2.57
N GLU A 235 -7.86 -19.68 -2.10
CA GLU A 235 -8.97 -20.32 -2.85
C GLU A 235 -10.21 -19.42 -2.90
N ALA A 236 -10.51 -18.70 -1.82
CA ALA A 236 -11.64 -17.75 -1.79
C ALA A 236 -11.45 -16.61 -2.79
N GLN A 237 -10.22 -16.13 -2.94
CA GLN A 237 -9.89 -15.08 -3.91
C GLN A 237 -9.90 -15.58 -5.36
N LEU A 238 -9.27 -16.72 -5.64
CA LEU A 238 -9.09 -17.22 -7.00
C LEU A 238 -10.32 -17.94 -7.54
N GLY A 239 -11.11 -18.52 -6.65
CA GLY A 239 -12.13 -19.52 -6.96
C GLY A 239 -11.53 -20.92 -7.18
N PRO A 240 -12.34 -21.97 -7.01
CA PRO A 240 -11.86 -23.37 -6.99
C PRO A 240 -11.23 -23.80 -8.33
N GLU A 241 -11.72 -23.28 -9.45
CA GLU A 241 -11.21 -23.66 -10.78
C GLU A 241 -9.80 -23.11 -11.05
N ALA A 242 -9.57 -21.83 -10.74
CA ALA A 242 -8.26 -21.21 -10.93
C ALA A 242 -7.24 -21.75 -9.93
N HIS A 243 -7.63 -21.96 -8.67
CA HIS A 243 -6.79 -22.62 -7.67
C HIS A 243 -6.39 -24.04 -8.11
N ALA A 244 -7.35 -24.87 -8.56
CA ALA A 244 -7.05 -26.21 -9.10
C ALA A 244 -6.13 -26.18 -10.33
N LEU A 245 -6.22 -25.15 -11.19
CA LEU A 245 -5.29 -24.96 -12.30
C LEU A 245 -3.88 -24.66 -11.80
N GLY A 246 -3.73 -23.79 -10.79
CA GLY A 246 -2.45 -23.49 -10.15
C GLY A 246 -1.79 -24.74 -9.60
N LEU A 247 -2.52 -25.58 -8.87
CA LEU A 247 -2.02 -26.86 -8.33
C LEU A 247 -1.56 -27.82 -9.43
N ARG A 248 -2.25 -27.88 -10.59
CA ARG A 248 -1.81 -28.70 -11.74
C ARG A 248 -0.50 -28.17 -12.34
N ILE A 249 -0.34 -26.84 -12.44
CA ILE A 249 0.91 -26.23 -12.92
C ILE A 249 2.05 -26.56 -11.95
N LYS A 250 1.81 -26.37 -10.65
CA LYS A 250 2.77 -26.74 -9.60
C LYS A 250 3.21 -28.20 -9.73
N SER A 251 2.27 -29.14 -9.79
CA SER A 251 2.57 -30.57 -9.90
C SER A 251 3.31 -30.94 -11.19
N ALA A 252 3.08 -30.22 -12.27
CA ALA A 252 3.78 -30.45 -13.54
C ALA A 252 5.24 -29.98 -13.51
N LEU A 253 5.57 -28.93 -12.76
CA LEU A 253 6.91 -28.35 -12.68
C LEU A 253 7.70 -28.88 -11.47
N ASP A 254 7.02 -29.26 -10.40
CA ASP A 254 7.59 -29.78 -9.17
C ASP A 254 6.84 -31.05 -8.71
N PRO A 255 7.00 -32.16 -9.43
CA PRO A 255 6.30 -33.40 -9.12
C PRO A 255 6.68 -34.01 -7.75
N ASP A 256 7.86 -33.68 -7.26
CA ASP A 256 8.35 -34.16 -5.96
C ASP A 256 7.99 -33.23 -4.79
N GLY A 257 7.39 -32.06 -5.06
CA GLY A 257 6.92 -31.10 -4.04
C GLY A 257 8.03 -30.50 -3.19
N ILE A 258 9.24 -30.32 -3.75
CA ILE A 258 10.42 -29.83 -3.00
C ILE A 258 10.62 -28.32 -3.11
N LEU A 259 9.97 -27.65 -4.07
CA LEU A 259 10.09 -26.21 -4.29
C LEU A 259 9.13 -25.47 -3.38
N ASN A 260 9.68 -24.79 -2.39
CA ASN A 260 8.99 -23.90 -1.44
C ASN A 260 7.66 -24.50 -0.90
N PRO A 261 7.68 -25.65 -0.24
CA PRO A 261 6.49 -26.36 0.17
C PRO A 261 5.68 -25.56 1.20
N GLY A 262 4.35 -25.54 1.05
CA GLY A 262 3.43 -24.86 1.95
C GLY A 262 3.28 -23.36 1.70
N ILE A 263 3.83 -22.84 0.61
CA ILE A 263 3.72 -21.45 0.18
C ILE A 263 2.80 -21.36 -1.05
N GLY A 264 1.88 -20.39 -1.04
CA GLY A 264 1.06 -20.06 -2.18
C GLY A 264 0.12 -21.20 -2.59
N LEU A 265 0.48 -21.93 -3.58
CA LEU A 265 -0.32 -23.00 -4.20
C LEU A 265 -0.21 -24.33 -3.49
#